data_b0ba91eeee17b2296bd7ef08a9e5954b
#
_entry.id   b0ba91eeee17b2296bd7ef08a9e5954b
#
_cell.length_a   1.000
_cell.length_b   1.000
_cell.length_c   1.000
_cell.angle_alpha   90.00
_cell.angle_beta   90.00
_cell.angle_gamma   90.00
#
_symmetry.space_group_name_H-M   'P 1'
#
loop_
_entity.id
_entity.type
_entity.pdbx_description
1 polymer ?
#
loop_
_entity_poly.entity_id
_entity_poly.type
_entity_poly.pdbx_seq_one_letter_code
_entity_poly.pdbx_strand_id
1 'polypeptide(L)'
;VSDLLRRTVIGLSLFGFALAHDLALAGQSDYQPKSGQPGKDVVWVPTPTQMVERLLDMARVTPQDYLIDLGSGDGRSVIAAAKRGARAHGIEYDAGLVEFSKREAAKAGVSDKATFTKADVFESDFSKASVVFLFLTPEMSMRLRPKLLNLKPGTRIVANTFGIGDWNADETSVVPENCERWCTARLWVVPAKVTGTWKMADGELTLKQTYQTFSGTLKNQLTTVPLRGRLRGDQIAFTASNTQYTGTVNGNTMEGFARTSGVDNKFRATQIK
;
A
#
# COMPACT_ATOMS: atom_id res chain seq x y z
N VAL A 1 -39.12 -54.58 -74.13
CA VAL A 1 -37.71 -54.87 -73.91
C VAL A 1 -37.20 -53.85 -72.86
N SER A 2 -37.01 -54.36 -71.65
CA SER A 2 -36.01 -54.03 -70.59
C SER A 2 -35.71 -52.54 -70.31
N ASP A 3 -35.48 -52.10 -69.17
CA ASP A 3 -34.87 -52.64 -67.96
C ASP A 3 -35.16 -51.74 -66.76
N LEU A 4 -35.38 -52.38 -65.65
CA LEU A 4 -35.70 -51.79 -64.36
C LEU A 4 -34.40 -51.62 -63.56
N LEU A 5 -33.99 -50.40 -63.32
CA LEU A 5 -32.83 -50.13 -62.39
C LEU A 5 -33.31 -49.64 -61.06
N ARG A 6 -32.99 -50.46 -60.04
CA ARG A 6 -33.16 -50.21 -58.64
C ARG A 6 -32.30 -48.98 -58.21
N ARG A 7 -32.86 -48.05 -57.47
CA ARG A 7 -32.14 -47.05 -56.66
C ARG A 7 -32.36 -47.34 -55.17
N THR A 8 -31.33 -47.85 -54.53
CA THR A 8 -31.22 -47.99 -53.10
C THR A 8 -30.93 -46.62 -52.56
N VAL A 9 -31.78 -46.08 -51.69
CA VAL A 9 -31.56 -44.88 -50.92
C VAL A 9 -30.93 -45.28 -49.59
N ILE A 10 -29.68 -44.92 -49.41
CA ILE A 10 -28.98 -45.02 -48.06
C ILE A 10 -29.32 -43.77 -47.31
N GLY A 11 -30.20 -43.90 -46.31
CA GLY A 11 -30.44 -42.86 -45.32
C GLY A 11 -29.30 -42.85 -44.32
N LEU A 12 -28.46 -41.79 -44.33
CA LEU A 12 -27.45 -41.57 -43.32
C LEU A 12 -28.02 -40.66 -42.23
N SER A 13 -28.22 -41.23 -41.09
CA SER A 13 -28.71 -40.56 -39.87
C SER A 13 -27.68 -39.57 -39.35
N LEU A 14 -27.95 -38.27 -39.44
CA LEU A 14 -27.29 -37.23 -38.70
C LEU A 14 -28.07 -36.95 -37.40
N PHE A 15 -27.86 -37.80 -36.39
CA PHE A 15 -28.24 -37.48 -35.02
C PHE A 15 -27.03 -37.73 -34.10
N GLY A 16 -26.52 -36.67 -33.51
CA GLY A 16 -25.59 -36.84 -32.42
C GLY A 16 -24.40 -35.90 -32.41
N PHE A 17 -24.59 -34.57 -32.18
CA PHE A 17 -23.58 -33.73 -31.61
C PHE A 17 -24.22 -32.40 -31.12
N ALA A 18 -25.03 -32.51 -30.05
CA ALA A 18 -25.54 -31.31 -29.36
C ALA A 18 -25.82 -31.64 -27.89
N LEU A 19 -24.82 -32.17 -27.16
CA LEU A 19 -24.94 -32.40 -25.73
C LEU A 19 -23.54 -32.44 -25.10
N ALA A 20 -22.80 -31.35 -25.15
CA ALA A 20 -21.55 -31.21 -24.38
C ALA A 20 -21.14 -29.77 -24.10
N HIS A 21 -22.06 -28.83 -23.93
CA HIS A 21 -21.71 -27.43 -23.57
C HIS A 21 -22.38 -26.92 -22.29
N ASP A 22 -23.19 -27.70 -21.61
CA ASP A 22 -23.91 -27.23 -20.38
C ASP A 22 -23.36 -27.71 -19.04
N LEU A 23 -22.14 -28.22 -18.97
CA LEU A 23 -21.60 -28.78 -17.72
C LEU A 23 -20.49 -27.92 -17.07
N ALA A 24 -20.25 -26.70 -17.55
CA ALA A 24 -19.21 -25.84 -16.97
C ALA A 24 -19.77 -24.67 -16.11
N LEU A 25 -21.07 -24.60 -15.84
CA LEU A 25 -21.69 -23.53 -15.04
C LEU A 25 -22.20 -23.96 -13.66
N ALA A 26 -21.97 -25.21 -13.28
CA ALA A 26 -22.36 -25.68 -11.95
C ALA A 26 -21.18 -25.58 -10.97
N GLY A 27 -21.01 -24.45 -10.28
CA GLY A 27 -20.03 -24.35 -9.20
C GLY A 27 -19.58 -22.97 -8.76
N GLN A 28 -20.19 -21.88 -9.22
CA GLN A 28 -19.98 -20.60 -8.55
C GLN A 28 -20.78 -20.60 -7.25
N SER A 29 -20.10 -20.91 -6.13
CA SER A 29 -20.72 -20.84 -4.82
C SER A 29 -21.31 -19.44 -4.60
N ASP A 30 -22.55 -19.37 -4.13
CA ASP A 30 -23.25 -18.14 -3.71
C ASP A 30 -22.65 -17.57 -2.41
N TYR A 31 -21.32 -17.74 -2.22
CA TYR A 31 -20.63 -17.25 -1.04
C TYR A 31 -20.78 -15.74 -0.94
N GLN A 32 -21.43 -15.34 0.15
CA GLN A 32 -21.58 -13.95 0.56
C GLN A 32 -20.87 -13.76 1.91
N PRO A 33 -19.90 -12.84 2.01
CA PRO A 33 -19.20 -12.60 3.27
C PRO A 33 -20.12 -11.98 4.29
N LYS A 34 -19.95 -12.38 5.57
CA LYS A 34 -20.71 -11.85 6.70
C LYS A 34 -19.77 -11.12 7.64
N SER A 35 -20.04 -9.84 7.93
CA SER A 35 -19.26 -9.08 8.92
C SER A 35 -19.23 -9.81 10.26
N GLY A 36 -18.04 -9.93 10.84
CA GLY A 36 -17.79 -10.71 12.06
C GLY A 36 -17.49 -12.19 11.82
N GLN A 37 -17.46 -12.67 10.56
CA GLN A 37 -17.08 -14.05 10.30
C GLN A 37 -15.63 -14.30 10.74
N PRO A 38 -15.30 -15.53 11.20
CA PRO A 38 -13.94 -15.88 11.60
C PRO A 38 -12.96 -15.74 10.46
N GLY A 39 -11.81 -15.10 10.72
CA GLY A 39 -10.63 -15.12 9.87
C GLY A 39 -9.52 -15.93 10.52
N LYS A 40 -8.31 -15.88 9.96
CA LYS A 40 -7.15 -16.60 10.50
C LYS A 40 -6.72 -16.05 11.87
N ASP A 41 -6.43 -14.77 11.95
CA ASP A 41 -5.88 -14.09 13.14
C ASP A 41 -6.88 -13.07 13.74
N VAL A 42 -7.91 -12.69 12.98
CA VAL A 42 -8.90 -11.68 13.35
C VAL A 42 -10.22 -11.94 12.61
N VAL A 43 -11.34 -11.56 13.21
CA VAL A 43 -12.65 -11.56 12.50
C VAL A 43 -12.63 -10.56 11.35
N TRP A 44 -13.26 -10.93 10.24
CA TRP A 44 -13.41 -10.00 9.13
C TRP A 44 -14.45 -8.91 9.42
N VAL A 45 -14.03 -7.67 9.26
CA VAL A 45 -14.90 -6.47 9.37
C VAL A 45 -14.61 -5.58 8.16
N PRO A 46 -15.63 -5.24 7.35
CA PRO A 46 -15.40 -4.42 6.18
C PRO A 46 -15.14 -2.95 6.56
N THR A 47 -14.15 -2.33 5.94
CA THR A 47 -13.95 -0.86 6.03
C THR A 47 -15.15 -0.15 5.40
N PRO A 48 -15.80 0.82 6.07
CA PRO A 48 -16.87 1.60 5.45
C PRO A 48 -16.41 2.28 4.15
N THR A 49 -17.27 2.31 3.13
CA THR A 49 -16.91 2.85 1.81
C THR A 49 -16.39 4.28 1.89
N GLN A 50 -17.03 5.14 2.68
CA GLN A 50 -16.59 6.52 2.90
C GLN A 50 -15.18 6.60 3.51
N MET A 51 -14.84 5.66 4.40
CA MET A 51 -13.48 5.55 4.96
C MET A 51 -12.47 5.08 3.92
N VAL A 52 -12.84 4.13 3.05
CA VAL A 52 -11.98 3.73 1.93
C VAL A 52 -11.63 4.93 1.06
N GLU A 53 -12.64 5.70 0.62
CA GLU A 53 -12.42 6.90 -0.19
C GLU A 53 -11.53 7.91 0.54
N ARG A 54 -11.80 8.17 1.83
CA ARG A 54 -10.98 9.07 2.63
C ARG A 54 -9.51 8.64 2.72
N LEU A 55 -9.25 7.36 2.92
CA LEU A 55 -7.88 6.81 2.99
C LEU A 55 -7.16 6.91 1.65
N LEU A 56 -7.85 6.64 0.54
CA LEU A 56 -7.30 6.79 -0.81
C LEU A 56 -7.01 8.27 -1.14
N ASP A 57 -7.85 9.20 -0.67
CA ASP A 57 -7.61 10.65 -0.82
C ASP A 57 -6.41 11.12 -0.01
N MET A 58 -6.29 10.70 1.25
CA MET A 58 -5.12 11.00 2.09
C MET A 58 -3.83 10.46 1.47
N ALA A 59 -3.88 9.26 0.89
CA ALA A 59 -2.76 8.69 0.15
C ALA A 59 -2.53 9.37 -1.20
N ARG A 60 -3.44 10.22 -1.68
CA ARG A 60 -3.39 10.84 -3.02
C ARG A 60 -3.15 9.80 -4.11
N VAL A 61 -3.95 8.74 -4.09
CA VAL A 61 -3.81 7.62 -5.04
C VAL A 61 -4.02 8.11 -6.47
N THR A 62 -3.08 7.75 -7.35
CA THR A 62 -3.03 8.12 -8.77
C THR A 62 -2.88 6.89 -9.67
N PRO A 63 -3.08 6.99 -10.99
CA PRO A 63 -2.86 5.87 -11.92
C PRO A 63 -1.43 5.31 -11.95
N GLN A 64 -0.44 6.06 -11.46
CA GLN A 64 0.96 5.63 -11.37
C GLN A 64 1.23 4.74 -10.16
N ASP A 65 0.29 4.65 -9.24
CA ASP A 65 0.47 3.90 -8.00
C ASP A 65 0.27 2.40 -8.17
N TYR A 66 0.96 1.68 -7.31
CA TYR A 66 0.70 0.28 -7.02
C TYR A 66 0.26 0.15 -5.55
N LEU A 67 -1.04 -0.01 -5.34
CA LEU A 67 -1.61 -0.19 -4.02
C LEU A 67 -1.62 -1.68 -3.66
N ILE A 68 -1.18 -2.01 -2.45
CA ILE A 68 -1.35 -3.35 -1.87
C ILE A 68 -2.15 -3.24 -0.57
N ASP A 69 -3.26 -3.99 -0.50
CA ASP A 69 -4.10 -4.11 0.69
C ASP A 69 -3.76 -5.40 1.43
N LEU A 70 -3.32 -5.27 2.67
CA LEU A 70 -2.95 -6.38 3.54
C LEU A 70 -4.15 -6.80 4.40
N GLY A 71 -4.76 -7.92 4.09
CA GLY A 71 -6.04 -8.36 4.62
C GLY A 71 -7.20 -7.72 3.86
N SER A 72 -7.23 -7.92 2.53
CA SER A 72 -8.11 -7.17 1.64
C SER A 72 -9.60 -7.51 1.77
N GLY A 73 -9.95 -8.56 2.50
CA GLY A 73 -11.34 -8.92 2.77
C GLY A 73 -12.13 -9.11 1.48
N ASP A 74 -13.21 -8.36 1.33
CA ASP A 74 -14.09 -8.37 0.14
C ASP A 74 -13.55 -7.56 -1.05
N GLY A 75 -12.34 -7.02 -0.95
CA GLY A 75 -11.64 -6.35 -2.04
C GLY A 75 -12.06 -4.89 -2.30
N ARG A 76 -12.95 -4.30 -1.48
CA ARG A 76 -13.51 -2.97 -1.73
C ARG A 76 -12.47 -1.86 -1.88
N SER A 77 -11.40 -1.86 -1.08
CA SER A 77 -10.29 -0.90 -1.15
C SER A 77 -9.48 -1.05 -2.44
N VAL A 78 -9.20 -2.29 -2.83
CA VAL A 78 -8.50 -2.65 -4.08
C VAL A 78 -9.30 -2.22 -5.30
N ILE A 79 -10.61 -2.53 -5.31
CA ILE A 79 -11.54 -2.13 -6.38
C ILE A 79 -11.65 -0.61 -6.47
N ALA A 80 -11.77 0.08 -5.33
CA ALA A 80 -11.83 1.54 -5.30
C ALA A 80 -10.54 2.19 -5.84
N ALA A 81 -9.37 1.66 -5.47
CA ALA A 81 -8.09 2.12 -6.02
C ALA A 81 -7.98 1.88 -7.53
N ALA A 82 -8.42 0.71 -8.01
CA ALA A 82 -8.44 0.36 -9.42
C ALA A 82 -9.37 1.28 -10.24
N LYS A 83 -10.53 1.67 -9.70
CA LYS A 83 -11.42 2.67 -10.30
C LYS A 83 -10.78 4.06 -10.45
N ARG A 84 -9.79 4.40 -9.59
CA ARG A 84 -8.97 5.62 -9.71
C ARG A 84 -7.83 5.45 -10.73
N GLY A 85 -7.74 4.30 -11.39
CA GLY A 85 -6.74 4.00 -12.40
C GLY A 85 -5.47 3.34 -11.88
N ALA A 86 -5.25 3.23 -10.58
CA ALA A 86 -4.09 2.59 -9.98
C ALA A 86 -4.09 1.08 -10.24
N ARG A 87 -2.91 0.47 -10.31
CA ARG A 87 -2.80 -0.97 -10.12
C ARG A 87 -3.03 -1.28 -8.64
N ALA A 88 -3.82 -2.29 -8.35
CA ALA A 88 -4.13 -2.63 -6.97
C ALA A 88 -4.15 -4.16 -6.77
N HIS A 89 -3.63 -4.61 -5.63
CA HIS A 89 -3.51 -6.00 -5.28
C HIS A 89 -3.99 -6.25 -3.86
N GLY A 90 -4.88 -7.20 -3.68
CA GLY A 90 -5.34 -7.65 -2.38
C GLY A 90 -4.65 -8.94 -1.95
N ILE A 91 -4.12 -8.95 -0.74
CA ILE A 91 -3.59 -10.16 -0.08
C ILE A 91 -4.58 -10.54 1.00
N GLU A 92 -5.18 -11.73 0.88
CA GLU A 92 -6.21 -12.21 1.80
C GLU A 92 -5.99 -13.69 2.12
N TYR A 93 -6.20 -14.08 3.37
CA TYR A 93 -6.01 -15.47 3.79
C TYR A 93 -7.21 -16.36 3.47
N ASP A 94 -8.43 -15.82 3.55
CA ASP A 94 -9.66 -16.55 3.27
C ASP A 94 -9.89 -16.71 1.77
N ALA A 95 -9.93 -17.96 1.31
CA ALA A 95 -10.15 -18.28 -0.11
C ALA A 95 -11.52 -17.81 -0.62
N GLY A 96 -12.56 -17.87 0.20
CA GLY A 96 -13.91 -17.42 -0.16
C GLY A 96 -13.96 -15.92 -0.39
N LEU A 97 -13.31 -15.12 0.47
CA LEU A 97 -13.16 -13.68 0.30
C LEU A 97 -12.34 -13.34 -0.96
N VAL A 98 -11.27 -14.09 -1.26
CA VAL A 98 -10.49 -13.89 -2.49
C VAL A 98 -11.34 -14.11 -3.73
N GLU A 99 -12.09 -15.20 -3.81
CA GLU A 99 -12.95 -15.49 -4.96
C GLU A 99 -14.13 -14.49 -5.04
N PHE A 100 -14.68 -14.09 -3.91
CA PHE A 100 -15.67 -13.01 -3.86
C PHE A 100 -15.11 -11.71 -4.43
N SER A 101 -13.94 -11.28 -3.99
CA SER A 101 -13.27 -10.04 -4.45
C SER A 101 -13.01 -10.06 -5.96
N LYS A 102 -12.60 -11.20 -6.52
CA LYS A 102 -12.40 -11.36 -7.97
C LYS A 102 -13.71 -11.15 -8.74
N ARG A 103 -14.83 -11.73 -8.25
CA ARG A 103 -16.16 -11.52 -8.86
C ARG A 103 -16.61 -10.06 -8.78
N GLU A 104 -16.41 -9.41 -7.63
CA GLU A 104 -16.76 -8.00 -7.46
C GLU A 104 -15.90 -7.08 -8.36
N ALA A 105 -14.61 -7.36 -8.53
CA ALA A 105 -13.75 -6.64 -9.47
C ALA A 105 -14.20 -6.81 -10.93
N ALA A 106 -14.64 -8.02 -11.31
CA ALA A 106 -15.21 -8.29 -12.63
C ALA A 106 -16.51 -7.51 -12.85
N LYS A 107 -17.44 -7.54 -11.89
CA LYS A 107 -18.67 -6.74 -11.94
C LYS A 107 -18.41 -5.24 -12.02
N ALA A 108 -17.34 -4.76 -11.36
CA ALA A 108 -16.93 -3.37 -11.40
C ALA A 108 -16.15 -2.98 -12.68
N GLY A 109 -15.82 -3.94 -13.55
CA GLY A 109 -15.09 -3.71 -14.80
C GLY A 109 -13.61 -3.30 -14.59
N VAL A 110 -12.98 -3.76 -13.50
CA VAL A 110 -11.60 -3.36 -13.15
C VAL A 110 -10.65 -4.55 -12.95
N SER A 111 -10.98 -5.74 -13.44
CA SER A 111 -10.17 -6.96 -13.28
C SER A 111 -8.77 -6.87 -13.90
N ASP A 112 -8.55 -5.96 -14.82
CA ASP A 112 -7.26 -5.67 -15.43
C ASP A 112 -6.30 -4.96 -14.47
N LYS A 113 -6.82 -4.27 -13.45
CA LYS A 113 -6.08 -3.48 -12.47
C LYS A 113 -6.22 -3.98 -11.03
N ALA A 114 -7.32 -4.65 -10.70
CA ALA A 114 -7.61 -5.20 -9.38
C ALA A 114 -7.37 -6.70 -9.35
N THR A 115 -6.34 -7.14 -8.66
CA THR A 115 -5.96 -8.55 -8.53
C THR A 115 -5.96 -9.00 -7.07
N PHE A 116 -6.15 -10.30 -6.82
CA PHE A 116 -6.24 -10.84 -5.46
C PHE A 116 -5.52 -12.18 -5.37
N THR A 117 -4.83 -12.39 -4.25
CA THR A 117 -4.11 -13.63 -3.96
C THR A 117 -4.45 -14.14 -2.56
N LYS A 118 -4.71 -15.46 -2.46
CA LYS A 118 -4.79 -16.13 -1.18
C LYS A 118 -3.39 -16.30 -0.62
N ALA A 119 -3.05 -15.54 0.43
CA ALA A 119 -1.74 -15.64 1.09
C ALA A 119 -1.79 -15.09 2.52
N ASP A 120 -0.75 -15.44 3.31
CA ASP A 120 -0.51 -14.84 4.61
C ASP A 120 0.21 -13.49 4.43
N VAL A 121 -0.34 -12.42 5.00
CA VAL A 121 0.23 -11.06 4.93
C VAL A 121 1.64 -11.00 5.55
N PHE A 122 1.93 -11.84 6.54
CA PHE A 122 3.24 -11.87 7.19
C PHE A 122 4.33 -12.52 6.35
N GLU A 123 3.96 -13.46 5.48
CA GLU A 123 4.88 -14.18 4.58
C GLU A 123 4.98 -13.52 3.19
N SER A 124 4.04 -12.62 2.88
CA SER A 124 3.94 -11.99 1.56
C SER A 124 5.00 -10.91 1.33
N ASP A 125 5.43 -10.78 0.07
CA ASP A 125 6.26 -9.65 -0.40
C ASP A 125 5.37 -8.54 -0.95
N PHE A 126 5.41 -7.40 -0.29
CA PHE A 126 4.76 -6.17 -0.71
C PHE A 126 5.74 -5.00 -0.90
N SER A 127 7.02 -5.31 -1.07
CA SER A 127 8.12 -4.33 -1.20
C SER A 127 7.98 -3.38 -2.40
N LYS A 128 7.20 -3.77 -3.42
CA LYS A 128 6.94 -2.97 -4.63
C LYS A 128 5.79 -1.97 -4.47
N ALA A 129 5.08 -1.98 -3.34
CA ALA A 129 3.96 -1.07 -3.10
C ALA A 129 4.43 0.39 -3.07
N SER A 130 3.68 1.28 -3.72
CA SER A 130 3.77 2.73 -3.50
C SER A 130 2.74 3.20 -2.48
N VAL A 131 1.66 2.42 -2.29
CA VAL A 131 0.64 2.60 -1.26
C VAL A 131 0.34 1.27 -0.60
N VAL A 132 0.32 1.23 0.73
CA VAL A 132 -0.14 0.09 1.52
C VAL A 132 -1.41 0.49 2.25
N PHE A 133 -2.45 -0.34 2.15
CA PHE A 133 -3.72 -0.16 2.84
C PHE A 133 -3.84 -1.17 3.98
N LEU A 134 -4.29 -0.73 5.17
CA LEU A 134 -4.40 -1.55 6.37
C LEU A 134 -5.75 -1.35 7.06
N PHE A 135 -6.40 -2.46 7.42
CA PHE A 135 -7.40 -2.48 8.48
C PHE A 135 -7.18 -3.74 9.32
N LEU A 136 -6.11 -3.72 10.08
CA LEU A 136 -5.62 -4.82 10.90
C LEU A 136 -5.59 -4.42 12.37
N THR A 137 -5.55 -5.41 13.29
CA THR A 137 -5.41 -5.10 14.71
C THR A 137 -4.07 -4.42 15.01
N PRO A 138 -3.95 -3.72 16.16
CA PRO A 138 -2.66 -3.13 16.57
C PRO A 138 -1.53 -4.15 16.62
N GLU A 139 -1.78 -5.37 17.11
CA GLU A 139 -0.81 -6.45 17.21
C GLU A 139 -0.28 -6.86 15.84
N MET A 140 -1.19 -7.07 14.87
CA MET A 140 -0.82 -7.41 13.50
C MET A 140 -0.02 -6.29 12.84
N SER A 141 -0.46 -5.04 13.02
CA SER A 141 0.23 -3.85 12.49
C SER A 141 1.64 -3.70 13.07
N MET A 142 1.81 -3.95 14.38
CA MET A 142 3.13 -3.95 15.02
C MET A 142 4.04 -5.08 14.51
N ARG A 143 3.50 -6.26 14.25
CA ARG A 143 4.24 -7.37 13.66
C ARG A 143 4.68 -7.08 12.22
N LEU A 144 3.88 -6.34 11.44
CA LEU A 144 4.23 -5.90 10.08
C LEU A 144 5.18 -4.71 10.05
N ARG A 145 5.28 -3.91 11.12
CA ARG A 145 6.06 -2.67 11.17
C ARG A 145 7.49 -2.78 10.66
N PRO A 146 8.29 -3.81 10.98
CA PRO A 146 9.64 -3.95 10.42
C PRO A 146 9.65 -4.03 8.89
N LYS A 147 8.71 -4.75 8.29
CA LYS A 147 8.56 -4.83 6.82
C LYS A 147 8.09 -3.49 6.25
N LEU A 148 7.15 -2.81 6.91
CA LEU A 148 6.63 -1.50 6.49
C LEU A 148 7.73 -0.43 6.50
N LEU A 149 8.58 -0.39 7.52
CA LEU A 149 9.72 0.53 7.64
C LEU A 149 10.85 0.25 6.62
N ASN A 150 10.85 -0.93 6.00
CA ASN A 150 11.81 -1.31 4.95
C ASN A 150 11.30 -1.04 3.53
N LEU A 151 10.09 -0.53 3.37
CA LEU A 151 9.58 -0.08 2.08
C LEU A 151 10.39 1.12 1.58
N LYS A 152 10.27 1.39 0.28
CA LYS A 152 10.93 2.54 -0.35
C LYS A 152 10.51 3.84 0.35
N PRO A 153 11.44 4.75 0.66
CA PRO A 153 11.10 6.08 1.17
C PRO A 153 10.07 6.76 0.27
N GLY A 154 9.05 7.37 0.88
CA GLY A 154 7.93 7.95 0.16
C GLY A 154 6.74 7.00 -0.05
N THR A 155 6.86 5.70 0.21
CA THR A 155 5.70 4.80 0.25
C THR A 155 4.71 5.29 1.28
N ARG A 156 3.44 5.40 0.89
CA ARG A 156 2.35 5.87 1.74
C ARG A 156 1.62 4.67 2.34
N ILE A 157 1.48 4.67 3.66
CA ILE A 157 0.74 3.64 4.38
C ILE A 157 -0.50 4.31 4.94
N VAL A 158 -1.67 3.81 4.59
CA VAL A 158 -2.94 4.30 5.15
C VAL A 158 -3.58 3.20 5.97
N ALA A 159 -4.15 3.59 7.10
CA ALA A 159 -4.82 2.65 7.98
C ALA A 159 -6.16 3.19 8.50
N ASN A 160 -7.15 2.31 8.52
CA ASN A 160 -8.40 2.58 9.21
C ASN A 160 -8.20 2.38 10.71
N THR A 161 -8.47 3.40 11.48
CA THR A 161 -8.57 3.50 12.94
C THR A 161 -7.30 3.12 13.72
N PHE A 162 -6.74 1.94 13.52
CA PHE A 162 -5.64 1.45 14.34
C PHE A 162 -4.28 2.04 13.93
N GLY A 163 -3.42 2.24 14.93
CA GLY A 163 -2.05 2.71 14.74
C GLY A 163 -1.06 1.57 14.52
N ILE A 164 0.20 1.94 14.32
CA ILE A 164 1.34 1.02 14.16
C ILE A 164 2.25 1.14 15.40
N GLY A 165 1.70 0.80 16.56
CA GLY A 165 2.40 0.92 17.85
C GLY A 165 2.78 2.38 18.15
N ASP A 166 4.05 2.60 18.51
CA ASP A 166 4.63 3.90 18.83
C ASP A 166 5.11 4.70 17.58
N TRP A 167 4.94 4.17 16.38
CA TRP A 167 5.14 4.93 15.15
C TRP A 167 3.96 5.85 14.91
N ASN A 168 4.09 7.12 15.29
CA ASN A 168 3.02 8.11 15.12
C ASN A 168 2.72 8.39 13.65
N ALA A 169 1.45 8.52 13.30
CA ALA A 169 1.02 8.90 11.96
C ALA A 169 1.52 10.31 11.58
N ASP A 170 1.83 10.51 10.31
CA ASP A 170 2.14 11.84 9.76
C ASP A 170 0.90 12.71 9.63
N GLU A 171 -0.25 12.08 9.34
CA GLU A 171 -1.54 12.74 9.25
C GLU A 171 -2.64 11.85 9.87
N THR A 172 -3.60 12.48 10.52
CA THR A 172 -4.79 11.82 11.07
C THR A 172 -6.02 12.65 10.72
N SER A 173 -7.08 11.98 10.27
CA SER A 173 -8.35 12.60 9.95
C SER A 173 -9.49 11.77 10.51
N VAL A 174 -10.50 12.42 11.04
CA VAL A 174 -11.74 11.78 11.48
C VAL A 174 -12.79 11.99 10.40
N VAL A 175 -13.53 10.94 10.05
CA VAL A 175 -14.70 11.02 9.16
C VAL A 175 -15.91 11.30 10.03
N PRO A 176 -16.47 12.52 10.01
CA PRO A 176 -17.46 12.92 11.01
C PRO A 176 -18.89 12.45 10.73
N GLU A 177 -19.27 12.32 9.45
CA GLU A 177 -20.65 12.11 9.05
C GLU A 177 -20.98 10.62 8.94
N ASN A 178 -22.01 10.17 9.67
CA ASN A 178 -22.57 8.81 9.64
C ASN A 178 -21.56 7.69 9.94
N CYS A 179 -20.50 7.99 10.65
CA CYS A 179 -19.52 7.01 11.08
C CYS A 179 -19.69 6.68 12.56
N GLU A 180 -20.31 5.54 12.88
CA GLU A 180 -20.49 5.07 14.25
C GLU A 180 -19.24 4.39 14.82
N ARG A 181 -18.47 3.71 13.97
CA ARG A 181 -17.27 2.95 14.36
C ARG A 181 -16.21 3.03 13.29
N TRP A 182 -14.94 2.95 13.71
CA TRP A 182 -13.80 2.89 12.80
C TRP A 182 -13.64 4.15 11.95
N CYS A 183 -13.76 5.32 12.62
CA CYS A 183 -13.90 6.63 11.97
C CYS A 183 -12.59 7.40 11.80
N THR A 184 -11.45 6.83 12.15
CA THR A 184 -10.16 7.52 12.11
C THR A 184 -9.32 7.03 10.95
N ALA A 185 -9.04 7.91 9.99
CA ALA A 185 -8.10 7.67 8.91
C ALA A 185 -6.69 8.13 9.34
N ARG A 186 -5.69 7.32 9.09
CA ARG A 186 -4.29 7.61 9.42
C ARG A 186 -3.40 7.42 8.20
N LEU A 187 -2.38 8.26 8.07
CA LEU A 187 -1.37 8.19 7.01
C LEU A 187 0.03 8.24 7.62
N TRP A 188 0.89 7.36 7.17
CA TRP A 188 2.35 7.40 7.35
C TRP A 188 3.02 7.49 5.98
N VAL A 189 4.12 8.21 5.92
CA VAL A 189 5.01 8.24 4.75
C VAL A 189 6.34 7.63 5.18
N VAL A 190 6.71 6.50 4.59
CA VAL A 190 7.93 5.77 4.97
C VAL A 190 9.14 6.68 4.84
N PRO A 191 9.89 6.95 5.92
CA PRO A 191 11.01 7.87 5.89
C PRO A 191 12.28 7.23 5.30
N ALA A 192 13.12 8.04 4.70
CA ALA A 192 14.50 7.65 4.41
C ALA A 192 15.26 7.30 5.69
N LYS A 193 16.30 6.49 5.57
CA LYS A 193 17.16 6.09 6.69
C LYS A 193 18.37 7.02 6.76
N VAL A 194 18.49 7.76 7.86
CA VAL A 194 19.54 8.78 8.03
C VAL A 194 20.43 8.55 9.26
N THR A 195 20.19 7.52 10.05
CA THR A 195 21.04 7.20 11.21
C THR A 195 22.49 6.99 10.76
N GLY A 196 23.42 7.61 11.46
CA GLY A 196 24.87 7.48 11.21
C GLY A 196 25.54 8.83 11.06
N THR A 197 26.76 8.81 10.52
CA THR A 197 27.61 9.97 10.35
C THR A 197 27.61 10.40 8.88
N TRP A 198 27.51 11.72 8.66
CA TRP A 198 27.41 12.32 7.33
C TRP A 198 28.44 13.43 7.21
N LYS A 199 29.35 13.33 6.26
CA LYS A 199 30.37 14.34 5.98
C LYS A 199 29.81 15.44 5.10
N MET A 200 29.99 16.67 5.50
CA MET A 200 29.73 17.90 4.76
C MET A 200 31.05 18.59 4.39
N ALA A 201 31.00 19.61 3.51
CA ALA A 201 32.17 20.41 3.16
C ALA A 201 32.81 21.06 4.41
N ASP A 202 31.97 21.62 5.28
CA ASP A 202 32.41 22.41 6.44
C ASP A 202 32.12 21.73 7.77
N GLY A 203 31.89 20.40 7.78
CA GLY A 203 31.58 19.72 9.03
C GLY A 203 31.06 18.30 8.90
N GLU A 204 30.51 17.82 9.99
CA GLU A 204 30.01 16.46 10.14
C GLU A 204 28.69 16.44 10.89
N LEU A 205 27.70 15.73 10.34
CA LEU A 205 26.44 15.44 11.02
C LEU A 205 26.53 14.06 11.64
N THR A 206 26.18 13.93 12.91
CA THR A 206 25.90 12.64 13.54
C THR A 206 24.43 12.55 13.88
N LEU A 207 23.70 11.60 13.29
CA LEU A 207 22.25 11.51 13.36
C LEU A 207 21.79 10.21 14.01
N LYS A 208 20.79 10.32 14.89
CA LYS A 208 20.06 9.21 15.49
C LYS A 208 18.57 9.36 15.19
N GLN A 209 18.01 8.41 14.45
CA GLN A 209 16.65 8.45 13.94
C GLN A 209 15.72 7.55 14.76
N THR A 210 14.50 8.05 14.96
CA THR A 210 13.35 7.28 15.46
C THR A 210 12.17 7.56 14.52
N TYR A 211 11.86 6.59 13.65
CA TYR A 211 10.86 6.71 12.58
C TYR A 211 11.09 7.93 11.69
N GLN A 212 10.14 8.87 11.61
CA GLN A 212 10.25 10.08 10.82
C GLN A 212 10.94 11.24 11.54
N THR A 213 11.35 11.07 12.79
CA THR A 213 12.08 12.11 13.54
C THR A 213 13.52 11.70 13.76
N PHE A 214 14.40 12.68 13.88
CA PHE A 214 15.80 12.43 14.24
C PHE A 214 16.36 13.58 15.07
N SER A 215 17.39 13.27 15.83
CA SER A 215 18.20 14.22 16.55
C SER A 215 19.68 13.91 16.33
N GLY A 216 20.54 14.83 16.68
CA GLY A 216 21.98 14.62 16.54
C GLY A 216 22.76 15.89 16.77
N THR A 217 23.94 15.94 16.15
CA THR A 217 24.85 17.10 16.24
C THR A 217 25.40 17.45 14.86
N LEU A 218 25.63 18.74 14.66
CA LEU A 218 26.47 19.26 13.59
C LEU A 218 27.77 19.78 14.20
N LYS A 219 28.89 19.14 13.86
CA LYS A 219 30.23 19.52 14.27
C LYS A 219 30.93 20.20 13.10
N ASN A 220 31.43 21.41 13.29
CA ASN A 220 32.38 22.08 12.38
C ASN A 220 33.72 22.26 13.10
N GLN A 221 34.67 23.01 12.48
CA GLN A 221 36.01 23.21 13.05
C GLN A 221 36.00 23.92 14.41
N LEU A 222 34.98 24.74 14.70
CA LEU A 222 34.96 25.63 15.87
C LEU A 222 33.95 25.16 16.92
N THR A 223 32.84 24.52 16.52
CA THR A 223 31.72 24.26 17.43
C THR A 223 31.06 22.90 17.12
N THR A 224 30.35 22.40 18.13
CA THR A 224 29.40 21.30 17.97
C THR A 224 28.03 21.77 18.47
N VAL A 225 27.04 21.77 17.60
CA VAL A 225 25.69 22.23 17.93
C VAL A 225 24.68 21.10 17.83
N PRO A 226 23.72 21.00 18.76
CA PRO A 226 22.66 20.01 18.66
C PRO A 226 21.72 20.36 17.53
N LEU A 227 21.08 19.33 16.96
CA LEU A 227 20.06 19.47 15.96
C LEU A 227 18.88 18.52 16.20
N ARG A 228 17.73 18.90 15.66
CA ARG A 228 16.54 18.06 15.57
C ARG A 228 15.90 18.28 14.23
N GLY A 229 15.32 17.21 13.68
CA GLY A 229 14.68 17.26 12.38
C GLY A 229 13.63 16.20 12.17
N ARG A 230 13.05 16.25 11.00
CA ARG A 230 11.99 15.37 10.55
C ARG A 230 12.19 14.96 9.08
N LEU A 231 11.75 13.76 8.78
CA LEU A 231 11.66 13.19 7.43
C LEU A 231 10.19 13.03 7.04
N ARG A 232 9.91 13.28 5.77
CA ARG A 232 8.67 12.86 5.11
C ARG A 232 9.05 12.20 3.78
N GLY A 233 9.06 10.88 3.76
CA GLY A 233 9.66 10.15 2.66
C GLY A 233 11.16 10.39 2.59
N ASP A 234 11.63 10.82 1.44
CA ASP A 234 13.00 11.25 1.17
C ASP A 234 13.28 12.72 1.51
N GLN A 235 12.24 13.52 1.80
CA GLN A 235 12.40 14.92 2.18
C GLN A 235 12.87 15.02 3.62
N ILE A 236 13.93 15.81 3.84
CA ILE A 236 14.52 16.05 5.15
C ILE A 236 14.47 17.55 5.49
N ALA A 237 14.12 17.84 6.74
CA ALA A 237 14.18 19.19 7.29
C ALA A 237 14.73 19.14 8.72
N PHE A 238 15.71 20.00 9.05
CA PHE A 238 16.25 20.13 10.39
C PHE A 238 16.79 21.55 10.66
N THR A 239 16.98 21.84 11.93
CA THR A 239 17.60 23.10 12.37
C THR A 239 18.83 22.77 13.22
N ALA A 240 19.94 23.46 12.91
CA ALA A 240 21.15 23.46 13.70
C ALA A 240 21.55 24.91 14.01
N SER A 241 21.56 25.30 15.28
CA SER A 241 21.70 26.70 15.68
C SER A 241 20.63 27.59 15.01
N ASN A 242 21.04 28.63 14.28
CA ASN A 242 20.18 29.56 13.55
C ASN A 242 20.02 29.23 12.06
N THR A 243 20.52 28.06 11.62
CA THR A 243 20.45 27.61 10.23
C THR A 243 19.38 26.53 10.04
N GLN A 244 18.49 26.76 9.10
CA GLN A 244 17.48 25.78 8.66
C GLN A 244 17.98 25.05 7.44
N TYR A 245 17.92 23.72 7.49
CA TYR A 245 18.29 22.82 6.39
C TYR A 245 17.04 22.16 5.84
N THR A 246 16.89 22.19 4.52
CA THR A 246 15.84 21.46 3.79
C THR A 246 16.44 20.79 2.58
N GLY A 247 16.08 19.53 2.32
CA GLY A 247 16.68 18.81 1.22
C GLY A 247 16.06 17.44 0.98
N THR A 248 16.75 16.66 0.17
CA THR A 248 16.35 15.29 -0.22
C THR A 248 17.46 14.31 0.12
N VAL A 249 17.07 13.16 0.63
CA VAL A 249 17.96 12.02 0.93
C VAL A 249 17.84 10.99 -0.20
N ASN A 250 18.96 10.67 -0.85
CA ASN A 250 19.03 9.65 -1.88
C ASN A 250 20.15 8.66 -1.56
N GLY A 251 19.77 7.53 -0.94
CA GLY A 251 20.72 6.54 -0.46
C GLY A 251 21.72 7.15 0.52
N ASN A 252 23.00 7.18 0.14
CA ASN A 252 24.09 7.69 0.97
C ASN A 252 24.38 9.19 0.76
N THR A 253 23.53 9.92 0.06
CA THR A 253 23.69 11.36 -0.17
C THR A 253 22.49 12.13 0.31
N MET A 254 22.74 13.34 0.78
CA MET A 254 21.76 14.31 1.23
C MET A 254 22.11 15.65 0.61
N GLU A 255 21.18 16.28 -0.09
CA GLU A 255 21.40 17.52 -0.81
C GLU A 255 20.23 18.49 -0.61
N GLY A 256 20.53 19.78 -0.57
CA GLY A 256 19.50 20.78 -0.41
C GLY A 256 20.04 22.18 -0.14
N PHE A 257 19.29 22.91 0.66
CA PHE A 257 19.60 24.30 1.01
C PHE A 257 19.70 24.48 2.53
N ALA A 258 20.71 25.25 2.94
CA ALA A 258 20.91 25.75 4.28
C ALA A 258 20.60 27.25 4.29
N ARG A 259 19.55 27.65 5.00
CA ARG A 259 19.11 29.05 5.13
C ARG A 259 19.57 29.64 6.45
N THR A 260 20.41 30.66 6.37
CA THR A 260 20.89 31.42 7.54
C THR A 260 20.60 32.90 7.31
N SER A 261 19.87 33.55 8.21
CA SER A 261 19.52 34.99 8.12
C SER A 261 18.93 35.37 6.78
N GLY A 262 18.11 34.52 6.17
CA GLY A 262 17.44 34.73 4.89
C GLY A 262 18.25 34.40 3.64
N VAL A 263 19.50 33.99 3.77
CA VAL A 263 20.39 33.61 2.66
C VAL A 263 20.40 32.11 2.51
N ASP A 264 20.14 31.62 1.29
CA ASP A 264 20.16 30.20 0.92
C ASP A 264 21.54 29.81 0.35
N ASN A 265 22.17 28.84 0.98
CA ASN A 265 23.40 28.20 0.49
C ASN A 265 23.11 26.72 0.20
N LYS A 266 23.65 26.19 -0.89
CA LYS A 266 23.57 24.74 -1.16
C LYS A 266 24.39 23.97 -0.14
N PHE A 267 23.85 22.85 0.32
CA PHE A 267 24.61 21.89 1.11
C PHE A 267 24.53 20.49 0.48
N ARG A 268 25.57 19.73 0.71
CA ARG A 268 25.63 18.29 0.41
C ARG A 268 26.27 17.58 1.58
N ALA A 269 25.70 16.42 1.95
CA ALA A 269 26.27 15.52 2.92
C ALA A 269 26.36 14.12 2.33
N THR A 270 27.43 13.40 2.65
CA THR A 270 27.65 12.01 2.24
C THR A 270 27.83 11.15 3.47
N GLN A 271 27.09 10.04 3.53
CA GLN A 271 27.17 9.12 4.67
C GLN A 271 28.53 8.44 4.70
N ILE A 272 29.16 8.46 5.88
CA ILE A 272 30.40 7.75 6.17
C ILE A 272 30.01 6.36 6.68
N LYS A 273 30.59 5.32 6.12
CA LYS A 273 30.41 3.93 6.55
C LYS A 273 31.18 3.64 7.83
#